data_d048866efbdd27da6ec05e8332998946
#
_entry.id   d048866efbdd27da6ec05e8332998946
#
_cell.length_a   1.000
_cell.length_b   1.000
_cell.length_c   1.000
_cell.angle_alpha   90.00
_cell.angle_beta   90.00
_cell.angle_gamma   90.00
#
_symmetry.space_group_name_H-M   'P 1'
#
loop_
_entity.id
_entity.type
_entity.pdbx_description
1 polymer ?
#
loop_
_entity_poly.entity_id
_entity_poly.type
_entity_poly.pdbx_seq_one_letter_code
_entity_poly.pdbx_strand_id
1 'polypeptide(L)'
;ETVIRRVARERGCELHKLTDRFPNAAAIPFTNLPGDFQRWNAALAVNATEILKNYFPIKSTEALMQVNWPGRWQRIEFLGRSLILDSSHNPEGIVELEKNLSELTKKEGRRPIIIAGTLGKDRARSLMQTVQRHAREIFLVAPQQERATPTEFLKDCLSVDAVETTVSALFPKPLTTIVGKPGDTIVLT
;
A
#
# COMPACT_ATOMS: atom_id res chain seq x y z
N GLU A 1 -9.05 4.89 -20.36
CA GLU A 1 -8.93 4.09 -21.62
C GLU A 1 -8.87 4.99 -22.86
N THR A 2 -9.78 5.95 -23.02
CA THR A 2 -9.87 6.81 -24.21
C THR A 2 -8.57 7.58 -24.50
N VAL A 3 -7.95 8.17 -23.47
CA VAL A 3 -6.69 8.93 -23.63
C VAL A 3 -5.55 8.01 -24.07
N ILE A 4 -5.39 6.86 -23.40
CA ILE A 4 -4.33 5.88 -23.72
C ILE A 4 -4.48 5.39 -25.16
N ARG A 5 -5.71 5.06 -25.58
CA ARG A 5 -6.01 4.62 -26.95
C ARG A 5 -5.67 5.68 -28.01
N ARG A 6 -6.00 6.95 -27.72
CA ARG A 6 -5.66 8.07 -28.60
C ARG A 6 -4.15 8.22 -28.73
N VAL A 7 -3.42 8.26 -27.59
CA VAL A 7 -1.96 8.41 -27.59
C VAL A 7 -1.27 7.23 -28.27
N ALA A 8 -1.72 5.99 -28.03
CA ALA A 8 -1.17 4.80 -28.71
C ALA A 8 -1.30 4.93 -30.22
N ARG A 9 -2.47 5.34 -30.72
CA ARG A 9 -2.70 5.57 -32.16
C ARG A 9 -1.80 6.68 -32.70
N GLU A 10 -1.73 7.83 -32.02
CA GLU A 10 -0.87 8.96 -32.41
C GLU A 10 0.61 8.59 -32.47
N ARG A 11 1.05 7.64 -31.64
CA ARG A 11 2.43 7.17 -31.57
C ARG A 11 2.72 5.92 -32.40
N GLY A 12 1.71 5.36 -33.10
CA GLY A 12 1.84 4.11 -33.84
C GLY A 12 2.17 2.90 -32.95
N CYS A 13 1.77 2.93 -31.67
CA CYS A 13 2.00 1.85 -30.71
C CYS A 13 0.80 0.91 -30.68
N GLU A 14 1.09 -0.39 -30.57
CA GLU A 14 0.07 -1.40 -30.33
C GLU A 14 -0.50 -1.27 -28.92
N LEU A 15 -1.81 -1.42 -28.76
CA LEU A 15 -2.49 -1.36 -27.47
C LEU A 15 -3.00 -2.75 -27.07
N HIS A 16 -2.37 -3.32 -26.05
CA HIS A 16 -2.78 -4.59 -25.47
C HIS A 16 -3.65 -4.35 -24.23
N LYS A 17 -4.88 -4.84 -24.25
CA LYS A 17 -5.80 -4.72 -23.12
C LYS A 17 -5.79 -5.99 -22.29
N LEU A 18 -5.77 -5.85 -20.97
CA LEU A 18 -5.89 -6.99 -20.06
C LEU A 18 -7.22 -7.73 -20.22
N THR A 19 -8.32 -6.99 -20.48
CA THR A 19 -9.66 -7.56 -20.66
C THR A 19 -9.78 -8.49 -21.87
N ASP A 20 -8.95 -8.31 -22.88
CA ASP A 20 -8.95 -9.17 -24.07
C ASP A 20 -8.34 -10.55 -23.74
N ARG A 21 -7.40 -10.58 -22.80
CA ARG A 21 -6.74 -11.81 -22.34
C ARG A 21 -7.39 -12.43 -21.10
N PHE A 22 -7.84 -11.58 -20.18
CA PHE A 22 -8.44 -11.96 -18.90
C PHE A 22 -9.87 -11.44 -18.83
N PRO A 23 -10.83 -12.13 -19.48
CA PRO A 23 -12.19 -11.60 -19.66
C PRO A 23 -13.03 -11.57 -18.38
N ASN A 24 -12.59 -12.25 -17.34
CA ASN A 24 -13.28 -12.31 -16.04
C ASN A 24 -12.29 -12.53 -14.89
N ALA A 25 -12.76 -12.36 -13.67
CA ALA A 25 -11.95 -12.47 -12.45
C ALA A 25 -11.32 -13.87 -12.25
N ALA A 26 -11.94 -14.94 -12.76
CA ALA A 26 -11.39 -16.28 -12.63
C ALA A 26 -10.18 -16.51 -13.52
N ALA A 27 -10.09 -15.81 -14.66
CA ALA A 27 -8.96 -15.89 -15.57
C ALA A 27 -7.72 -15.13 -15.10
N ILE A 28 -7.88 -14.20 -14.12
CA ILE A 28 -6.78 -13.39 -13.63
C ILE A 28 -5.82 -14.25 -12.80
N PRO A 29 -4.49 -14.19 -13.06
CA PRO A 29 -3.52 -15.01 -12.34
C PRO A 29 -3.49 -14.71 -10.84
N PHE A 30 -3.11 -15.70 -10.06
CA PHE A 30 -2.87 -15.55 -8.63
C PHE A 30 -1.48 -14.98 -8.36
N THR A 31 -1.34 -14.35 -7.19
CA THR A 31 -0.09 -13.88 -6.62
C THR A 31 -0.16 -14.05 -5.10
N ASN A 32 0.98 -14.16 -4.44
CA ASN A 32 1.06 -14.19 -2.98
C ASN A 32 0.94 -12.80 -2.34
N LEU A 33 0.90 -11.73 -3.14
CA LEU A 33 0.66 -10.38 -2.62
C LEU A 33 -0.82 -10.21 -2.25
N PRO A 34 -1.14 -9.65 -1.08
CA PRO A 34 -2.51 -9.44 -0.63
C PRO A 34 -3.21 -8.31 -1.41
N GLY A 35 -4.54 -8.47 -1.58
CA GLY A 35 -5.42 -7.49 -2.23
C GLY A 35 -5.77 -7.85 -3.68
N ASP A 36 -7.03 -7.61 -4.05
CA ASP A 36 -7.55 -7.95 -5.38
C ASP A 36 -6.83 -7.19 -6.51
N PHE A 37 -6.42 -5.94 -6.26
CA PHE A 37 -5.66 -5.15 -7.22
C PHE A 37 -4.29 -5.75 -7.53
N GLN A 38 -3.69 -6.53 -6.63
CA GLN A 38 -2.42 -7.21 -6.89
C GLN A 38 -2.57 -8.33 -7.93
N ARG A 39 -3.75 -8.94 -8.01
CA ARG A 39 -4.04 -9.89 -9.08
C ARG A 39 -4.09 -9.19 -10.45
N TRP A 40 -4.64 -7.97 -10.53
CA TRP A 40 -4.58 -7.16 -11.74
C TRP A 40 -3.15 -6.73 -12.10
N ASN A 41 -2.32 -6.41 -11.11
CA ASN A 41 -0.90 -6.14 -11.31
C ASN A 41 -0.16 -7.39 -11.83
N ALA A 42 -0.47 -8.57 -11.29
CA ALA A 42 0.06 -9.84 -11.78
C ALA A 42 -0.40 -10.11 -13.23
N ALA A 43 -1.67 -9.86 -13.56
CA ALA A 43 -2.19 -9.98 -14.92
C ALA A 43 -1.46 -9.05 -15.89
N LEU A 44 -1.17 -7.82 -15.46
CA LEU A 44 -0.39 -6.87 -16.26
C LEU A 44 1.04 -7.37 -16.50
N ALA A 45 1.69 -7.90 -15.46
CA ALA A 45 3.02 -8.48 -15.56
C ALA A 45 3.03 -9.69 -16.51
N VAL A 46 2.08 -10.62 -16.37
CA VAL A 46 1.94 -11.79 -17.28
C VAL A 46 1.71 -11.33 -18.72
N ASN A 47 0.85 -10.36 -18.94
CA ASN A 47 0.60 -9.85 -20.29
C ASN A 47 1.85 -9.21 -20.90
N ALA A 48 2.58 -8.40 -20.13
CA ALA A 48 3.84 -7.79 -20.56
C ALA A 48 4.91 -8.85 -20.88
N THR A 49 5.05 -9.89 -20.03
CA THR A 49 6.01 -10.96 -20.27
C THR A 49 5.71 -11.74 -21.56
N GLU A 50 4.45 -11.97 -21.87
CA GLU A 50 4.06 -12.64 -23.13
C GLU A 50 4.40 -11.80 -24.37
N ILE A 51 4.18 -10.49 -24.31
CA ILE A 51 4.55 -9.58 -25.41
C ILE A 51 6.06 -9.58 -25.61
N LEU A 52 6.81 -9.63 -24.50
CA LEU A 52 8.27 -9.52 -24.50
C LEU A 52 9.00 -10.85 -24.69
N LYS A 53 8.31 -12.01 -24.70
CA LYS A 53 8.93 -13.33 -24.75
C LYS A 53 9.84 -13.56 -25.98
N ASN A 54 9.60 -12.88 -27.07
CA ASN A 54 10.42 -12.97 -28.26
C ASN A 54 11.73 -12.17 -28.15
N TYR A 55 11.82 -11.27 -27.18
CA TYR A 55 13.00 -10.43 -26.91
C TYR A 55 13.76 -10.89 -25.68
N PHE A 56 13.10 -11.49 -24.71
CA PHE A 56 13.67 -11.91 -23.44
C PHE A 56 13.27 -13.36 -23.11
N PRO A 57 14.21 -14.20 -22.63
CA PRO A 57 13.97 -15.60 -22.32
C PRO A 57 13.18 -15.72 -20.99
N ILE A 58 11.87 -15.49 -21.05
CA ILE A 58 11.00 -15.61 -19.87
C ILE A 58 10.60 -17.08 -19.72
N LYS A 59 11.04 -17.70 -18.61
CA LYS A 59 10.91 -19.14 -18.40
C LYS A 59 9.58 -19.54 -17.76
N SER A 60 9.08 -18.75 -16.77
CA SER A 60 7.89 -19.11 -16.01
C SER A 60 7.27 -17.89 -15.34
N THR A 61 5.96 -17.95 -15.08
CA THR A 61 5.23 -16.98 -14.25
C THR A 61 5.01 -17.48 -12.82
N GLU A 62 5.56 -18.64 -12.43
CA GLU A 62 5.45 -19.20 -11.07
C GLU A 62 6.06 -18.30 -10.01
N ALA A 63 7.02 -17.45 -10.38
CA ALA A 63 7.59 -16.43 -9.52
C ALA A 63 6.55 -15.45 -8.95
N LEU A 64 5.37 -15.33 -9.57
CA LEU A 64 4.25 -14.52 -9.04
C LEU A 64 3.77 -15.00 -7.65
N MET A 65 3.99 -16.27 -7.32
CA MET A 65 3.67 -16.84 -6.00
C MET A 65 4.80 -16.68 -4.98
N GLN A 66 5.92 -16.08 -5.37
CA GLN A 66 7.11 -15.88 -4.54
C GLN A 66 7.55 -14.40 -4.53
N VAL A 67 6.63 -13.49 -4.86
CA VAL A 67 6.93 -12.05 -4.88
C VAL A 67 7.20 -11.58 -3.46
N ASN A 68 8.35 -10.94 -3.26
CA ASN A 68 8.67 -10.21 -2.03
C ASN A 68 8.71 -8.71 -2.37
N TRP A 69 7.65 -8.01 -2.02
CA TRP A 69 7.54 -6.56 -2.24
C TRP A 69 7.28 -5.86 -0.92
N PRO A 70 8.30 -5.30 -0.29
CA PRO A 70 8.15 -4.61 0.97
C PRO A 70 7.12 -3.46 0.92
N GLY A 71 6.35 -3.31 2.01
CA GLY A 71 5.38 -2.22 2.12
C GLY A 71 4.06 -2.46 1.35
N ARG A 72 3.71 -3.70 1.02
CA ARG A 72 2.39 -4.07 0.48
C ARG A 72 1.66 -4.96 1.47
N TRP A 73 1.08 -4.34 2.50
CA TRP A 73 0.42 -5.00 3.63
C TRP A 73 1.31 -6.09 4.25
N GLN A 74 2.61 -5.79 4.29
CA GLN A 74 3.64 -6.70 4.76
C GLN A 74 3.61 -6.80 6.28
N ARG A 75 3.42 -8.01 6.81
CA ARG A 75 3.45 -8.26 8.25
C ARG A 75 4.84 -8.68 8.71
N ILE A 76 5.33 -8.08 9.78
CA ILE A 76 6.62 -8.36 10.42
C ILE A 76 6.39 -8.45 11.93
N GLU A 77 6.94 -9.47 12.59
CA GLU A 77 6.95 -9.55 14.03
C GLU A 77 8.19 -8.86 14.59
N PHE A 78 7.98 -7.94 15.54
CA PHE A 78 9.05 -7.17 16.14
C PHE A 78 8.76 -6.84 17.61
N LEU A 79 9.66 -7.22 18.53
CA LEU A 79 9.54 -6.98 19.99
C LEU A 79 8.16 -7.37 20.55
N GLY A 80 7.62 -8.50 20.11
CA GLY A 80 6.32 -9.01 20.53
C GLY A 80 5.12 -8.24 19.99
N ARG A 81 5.31 -7.40 18.97
CA ARG A 81 4.28 -6.65 18.26
C ARG A 81 4.19 -7.10 16.81
N SER A 82 3.02 -6.99 16.21
CA SER A 82 2.84 -7.20 14.78
C SER A 82 2.90 -5.86 14.05
N LEU A 83 3.93 -5.68 13.23
CA LEU A 83 4.05 -4.50 12.35
C LEU A 83 3.48 -4.82 10.98
N ILE A 84 2.61 -3.97 10.48
CA ILE A 84 2.10 -4.03 9.11
C ILE A 84 2.60 -2.80 8.36
N LEU A 85 3.38 -3.04 7.30
CA LEU A 85 3.89 -1.99 6.43
C LEU A 85 3.00 -1.91 5.19
N ASP A 86 2.41 -0.75 4.96
CA ASP A 86 1.61 -0.46 3.77
C ASP A 86 1.97 0.90 3.20
N SER A 87 2.29 0.95 1.92
CA SER A 87 2.66 2.17 1.21
C SER A 87 1.53 2.69 0.31
N SER A 88 0.30 2.60 0.76
CA SER A 88 -0.87 3.14 0.06
C SER A 88 -0.76 4.66 -0.06
N HIS A 89 -0.77 5.16 -1.30
CA HIS A 89 -0.49 6.57 -1.58
C HIS A 89 -1.33 7.17 -2.72
N ASN A 90 -2.25 6.41 -3.30
CA ASN A 90 -3.18 6.85 -4.34
C ASN A 90 -4.62 6.52 -3.91
N PRO A 91 -5.65 7.07 -4.57
CA PRO A 91 -7.04 6.85 -4.18
C PRO A 91 -7.41 5.37 -4.10
N GLU A 92 -6.99 4.57 -5.06
CA GLU A 92 -7.26 3.12 -5.11
C GLU A 92 -6.56 2.38 -3.94
N GLY A 93 -5.32 2.76 -3.63
CA GLY A 93 -4.59 2.21 -2.49
C GLY A 93 -5.24 2.56 -1.15
N ILE A 94 -5.81 3.77 -1.01
CA ILE A 94 -6.53 4.18 0.20
C ILE A 94 -7.82 3.37 0.39
N VAL A 95 -8.53 3.06 -0.69
CA VAL A 95 -9.71 2.17 -0.63
C VAL A 95 -9.31 0.77 -0.17
N GLU A 96 -8.21 0.24 -0.65
CA GLU A 96 -7.72 -1.07 -0.22
C GLU A 96 -7.20 -1.04 1.22
N LEU A 97 -6.51 0.02 1.63
CA LEU A 97 -6.11 0.24 3.03
C LEU A 97 -7.33 0.22 3.96
N GLU A 98 -8.41 0.91 3.60
CA GLU A 98 -9.67 0.92 4.36
C GLU A 98 -10.23 -0.49 4.55
N LYS A 99 -10.28 -1.28 3.47
CA LYS A 99 -10.74 -2.67 3.50
C LYS A 99 -9.86 -3.52 4.42
N ASN A 100 -8.55 -3.43 4.23
CA ASN A 100 -7.58 -4.18 5.02
C ASN A 100 -7.63 -3.84 6.52
N LEU A 101 -7.77 -2.57 6.87
CA LEU A 101 -7.93 -2.11 8.26
C LEU A 101 -9.25 -2.60 8.87
N SER A 102 -10.33 -2.61 8.09
CA SER A 102 -11.62 -3.15 8.52
C SER A 102 -11.54 -4.65 8.82
N GLU A 103 -10.92 -5.41 7.93
CA GLU A 103 -10.72 -6.85 8.10
C GLU A 103 -9.80 -7.16 9.29
N LEU A 104 -8.71 -6.39 9.44
CA LEU A 104 -7.80 -6.50 10.57
C LEU A 104 -8.53 -6.30 11.90
N THR A 105 -9.31 -5.22 12.00
CA THR A 105 -10.09 -4.90 13.20
C THR A 105 -11.11 -6.01 13.53
N LYS A 106 -11.80 -6.55 12.53
CA LYS A 106 -12.73 -7.67 12.72
C LYS A 106 -12.02 -8.93 13.23
N LYS A 107 -10.86 -9.24 12.65
CA LYS A 107 -10.07 -10.43 13.00
C LYS A 107 -9.49 -10.34 14.41
N GLU A 108 -8.97 -9.17 14.80
CA GLU A 108 -8.28 -8.98 16.07
C GLU A 108 -9.20 -8.52 17.21
N GLY A 109 -10.45 -8.12 16.90
CA GLY A 109 -11.40 -7.59 17.87
C GLY A 109 -11.04 -6.21 18.43
N ARG A 110 -10.01 -5.55 17.89
CA ARG A 110 -9.53 -4.24 18.32
C ARG A 110 -8.89 -3.48 17.17
N ARG A 111 -8.91 -2.15 17.28
CA ARG A 111 -8.27 -1.26 16.31
C ARG A 111 -6.75 -1.25 16.51
N PRO A 112 -5.95 -1.15 15.42
CA PRO A 112 -4.50 -1.01 15.51
C PRO A 112 -4.08 0.38 15.99
N ILE A 113 -2.80 0.52 16.36
CA ILE A 113 -2.08 1.79 16.37
C ILE A 113 -1.69 2.09 14.93
N ILE A 114 -1.85 3.33 14.46
CA ILE A 114 -1.45 3.71 13.11
C ILE A 114 -0.38 4.81 13.17
N ILE A 115 0.73 4.57 12.51
CA ILE A 115 1.78 5.55 12.24
C ILE A 115 1.57 5.99 10.79
N ALA A 116 1.25 7.27 10.57
CA ALA A 116 0.89 7.79 9.26
C ALA A 116 1.76 8.95 8.84
N GLY A 117 2.16 8.94 7.57
CA GLY A 117 2.84 10.04 6.91
C GLY A 117 2.57 10.01 5.41
N THR A 118 2.70 11.15 4.72
CA THR A 118 2.43 11.17 3.27
C THR A 118 3.34 12.14 2.53
N LEU A 119 3.44 11.93 1.23
CA LEU A 119 4.12 12.83 0.30
C LEU A 119 3.08 13.60 -0.52
N GLY A 120 3.03 14.90 -0.32
CA GLY A 120 2.10 15.81 -1.01
C GLY A 120 0.74 15.93 -0.31
N LYS A 121 0.25 17.17 -0.20
CA LYS A 121 -0.96 17.55 0.54
C LYS A 121 -2.26 17.02 -0.07
N ASP A 122 -2.29 16.80 -1.38
CA ASP A 122 -3.49 16.40 -2.11
C ASP A 122 -4.08 15.06 -1.63
N ARG A 123 -3.23 14.18 -1.10
CA ARG A 123 -3.60 12.84 -0.63
C ARG A 123 -3.80 12.76 0.88
N ALA A 124 -3.31 13.76 1.60
CA ALA A 124 -3.30 13.76 3.06
C ALA A 124 -4.71 13.63 3.64
N ARG A 125 -5.67 14.42 3.14
CA ARG A 125 -7.03 14.44 3.68
C ARG A 125 -7.73 13.08 3.61
N SER A 126 -7.72 12.42 2.47
CA SER A 126 -8.39 11.12 2.31
C SER A 126 -7.69 10.02 3.13
N LEU A 127 -6.34 10.02 3.18
CA LEU A 127 -5.59 9.11 4.04
C LEU A 127 -5.93 9.34 5.52
N MET A 128 -5.90 10.58 6.00
CA MET A 128 -6.20 10.90 7.40
C MET A 128 -7.64 10.55 7.79
N GLN A 129 -8.61 10.72 6.89
CA GLN A 129 -9.99 10.28 7.11
C GLN A 129 -10.10 8.76 7.28
N THR A 130 -9.34 7.98 6.53
CA THR A 130 -9.26 6.52 6.70
C THR A 130 -8.56 6.18 8.02
N VAL A 131 -7.42 6.78 8.30
CA VAL A 131 -6.65 6.55 9.53
C VAL A 131 -7.51 6.78 10.77
N GLN A 132 -8.20 7.92 10.88
CA GLN A 132 -9.00 8.24 12.08
C GLN A 132 -10.18 7.30 12.33
N ARG A 133 -10.75 6.69 11.27
CA ARG A 133 -11.85 5.71 11.44
C ARG A 133 -11.37 4.39 12.02
N HIS A 134 -10.13 4.02 11.75
CA HIS A 134 -9.61 2.68 12.04
C HIS A 134 -8.55 2.62 13.13
N ALA A 135 -7.94 3.75 13.50
CA ALA A 135 -6.92 3.78 14.53
C ALA A 135 -7.51 3.77 15.95
N ARG A 136 -6.81 3.13 16.89
CA ARG A 136 -6.96 3.33 18.32
C ARG A 136 -6.12 4.51 18.78
N GLU A 137 -4.92 4.63 18.27
CA GLU A 137 -3.95 5.70 18.50
C GLU A 137 -3.30 6.08 17.17
N ILE A 138 -3.05 7.37 16.98
CA ILE A 138 -2.46 7.89 15.74
C ILE A 138 -1.14 8.59 16.06
N PHE A 139 -0.09 8.20 15.37
CA PHE A 139 1.20 8.88 15.35
C PHE A 139 1.44 9.46 13.97
N LEU A 140 1.70 10.77 13.90
CA LEU A 140 1.96 11.49 12.66
C LEU A 140 3.45 11.72 12.49
N VAL A 141 3.97 11.38 11.32
CA VAL A 141 5.38 11.58 10.97
C VAL A 141 5.52 12.27 9.62
N ALA A 142 6.55 13.08 9.47
CA ALA A 142 7.00 13.56 8.19
C ALA A 142 8.16 12.65 7.70
N PRO A 143 7.99 11.91 6.59
CA PRO A 143 9.09 11.17 6.00
C PRO A 143 10.28 12.07 5.66
N GLN A 144 11.51 11.55 5.75
CA GLN A 144 12.72 12.31 5.46
C GLN A 144 12.90 12.50 3.93
N GLN A 145 11.99 13.26 3.32
CA GLN A 145 11.96 13.57 1.90
C GLN A 145 11.48 15.00 1.67
N GLU A 146 11.97 15.64 0.62
CA GLU A 146 11.63 17.02 0.27
C GLU A 146 10.12 17.27 0.14
N ARG A 147 9.37 16.31 -0.41
CA ARG A 147 7.92 16.40 -0.60
C ARG A 147 7.10 15.92 0.59
N ALA A 148 7.72 15.67 1.74
CA ALA A 148 7.00 15.23 2.93
C ALA A 148 5.94 16.28 3.35
N THR A 149 4.74 15.79 3.68
CA THR A 149 3.70 16.64 4.23
C THR A 149 4.01 16.91 5.70
N PRO A 150 4.03 18.19 6.16
CA PRO A 150 4.24 18.53 7.55
C PRO A 150 3.19 17.87 8.47
N THR A 151 3.59 17.46 9.67
CA THR A 151 2.71 16.80 10.64
C THR A 151 1.55 17.68 11.08
N GLU A 152 1.77 18.99 11.19
CA GLU A 152 0.73 19.98 11.52
C GLU A 152 -0.41 19.94 10.49
N PHE A 153 -0.06 19.88 9.19
CA PHE A 153 -1.06 19.78 8.13
C PHE A 153 -1.83 18.45 8.18
N LEU A 154 -1.15 17.34 8.50
CA LEU A 154 -1.81 16.04 8.68
C LEU A 154 -2.79 16.08 9.86
N LYS A 155 -2.39 16.74 10.96
CA LYS A 155 -3.22 16.91 12.16
C LYS A 155 -4.47 17.72 11.86
N ASP A 156 -4.36 18.80 11.09
CA ASP A 156 -5.50 19.62 10.65
C ASP A 156 -6.51 18.84 9.78
N CYS A 157 -6.11 17.70 9.22
CA CYS A 157 -6.99 16.82 8.47
C CYS A 157 -7.77 15.83 9.35
N LEU A 158 -7.49 15.78 10.64
CA LEU A 158 -8.11 14.89 11.62
C LEU A 158 -9.16 15.62 12.45
N SER A 159 -10.15 14.87 12.95
CA SER A 159 -11.12 15.32 13.94
C SER A 159 -10.93 14.63 15.30
N VAL A 160 -9.81 13.93 15.47
CA VAL A 160 -9.44 13.18 16.68
C VAL A 160 -8.00 13.51 17.06
N ASP A 161 -7.65 13.23 18.30
CA ASP A 161 -6.29 13.47 18.80
C ASP A 161 -5.26 12.59 18.08
N ALA A 162 -4.10 13.16 17.81
CA ALA A 162 -2.95 12.48 17.23
C ALA A 162 -1.64 13.03 17.81
N VAL A 163 -0.66 12.15 17.96
CA VAL A 163 0.68 12.48 18.46
C VAL A 163 1.58 12.84 17.28
N GLU A 164 2.04 14.07 17.21
CA GLU A 164 3.07 14.49 16.26
C GLU A 164 4.44 14.03 16.77
N THR A 165 5.21 13.40 15.92
CA THR A 165 6.50 12.83 16.30
C THR A 165 7.45 12.80 15.10
N THR A 166 8.66 12.31 15.32
CA THR A 166 9.67 12.16 14.27
C THR A 166 9.96 10.69 13.98
N VAL A 167 10.41 10.41 12.78
CA VAL A 167 10.85 9.06 12.39
C VAL A 167 11.96 8.56 13.34
N SER A 168 12.90 9.41 13.74
CA SER A 168 13.98 9.06 14.67
C SER A 168 13.51 8.78 16.09
N ALA A 169 12.44 9.43 16.55
CA ALA A 169 11.85 9.16 17.86
C ALA A 169 11.09 7.83 17.87
N LEU A 170 10.37 7.50 16.80
CA LEU A 170 9.68 6.23 16.67
C LEU A 170 10.62 5.05 16.39
N PHE A 171 11.68 5.30 15.64
CA PHE A 171 12.63 4.29 15.17
C PHE A 171 14.07 4.70 15.52
N PRO A 172 14.44 4.67 16.81
CA PRO A 172 15.80 5.03 17.24
C PRO A 172 16.84 4.05 16.66
N LYS A 173 18.09 4.50 16.57
CA LYS A 173 19.19 3.63 16.15
C LYS A 173 20.14 3.40 17.36
N PRO A 174 20.33 2.15 17.82
CA PRO A 174 19.71 0.90 17.35
C PRO A 174 18.21 0.86 17.64
N LEU A 175 17.44 0.10 16.84
CA LEU A 175 16.01 -0.06 17.02
C LEU A 175 15.72 -1.00 18.21
N THR A 176 15.58 -0.43 19.39
CA THR A 176 15.38 -1.15 20.65
C THR A 176 13.97 -1.03 21.21
N THR A 177 13.18 -0.11 20.67
CA THR A 177 11.81 0.15 21.12
C THR A 177 10.94 0.61 19.96
N ILE A 178 9.64 0.49 20.13
CA ILE A 178 8.60 1.00 19.24
C ILE A 178 7.36 1.29 20.08
N VAL A 179 6.44 2.11 19.57
CA VAL A 179 5.15 2.41 20.22
C VAL A 179 4.31 1.16 20.50
N GLY A 180 3.33 1.28 21.39
CA GLY A 180 2.45 0.19 21.77
C GLY A 180 3.08 -0.79 22.77
N LYS A 181 2.35 -1.86 23.09
CA LYS A 181 2.73 -2.92 24.03
C LYS A 181 2.90 -4.25 23.28
N PRO A 182 3.63 -5.23 23.85
CA PRO A 182 3.60 -6.59 23.32
C PRO A 182 2.17 -7.08 23.08
N GLY A 183 1.93 -7.70 21.94
CA GLY A 183 0.61 -8.11 21.47
C GLY A 183 -0.14 -7.05 20.66
N ASP A 184 0.29 -5.80 20.58
CA ASP A 184 -0.35 -4.79 19.74
C ASP A 184 -0.03 -4.99 18.24
N THR A 185 -0.96 -4.60 17.40
CA THR A 185 -0.73 -4.43 15.96
C THR A 185 -0.53 -2.95 15.63
N ILE A 186 0.52 -2.67 14.89
CA ILE A 186 0.92 -1.33 14.47
C ILE A 186 0.94 -1.31 12.93
N VAL A 187 0.21 -0.39 12.33
CA VAL A 187 0.19 -0.18 10.87
C VAL A 187 0.99 1.08 10.55
N LEU A 188 1.95 0.95 9.63
CA LEU A 188 2.72 2.06 9.08
C LEU A 188 2.22 2.33 7.67
N THR A 189 1.76 3.55 7.40
CA THR A 189 1.21 3.96 6.09
C THR A 189 1.53 5.41 5.74
#